data_fc1bd82e35528c27a45e2ddda37f6a96
#
_entry.id   fc1bd82e35528c27a45e2ddda37f6a96
#
_cell.length_a   1.000
_cell.length_b   1.000
_cell.length_c   1.000
_cell.angle_alpha   90.00
_cell.angle_beta   90.00
_cell.angle_gamma   90.00
#
_symmetry.space_group_name_H-M   'P 1'
#
loop_
_entity.id
_entity.type
_entity.pdbx_description
1 polymer ?
#
loop_
_entity_poly.entity_id
_entity_poly.type
_entity_poly.pdbx_seq_one_letter_code
_entity_poly.pdbx_strand_id
1 'polypeptide(L)'
;MKKLRRGFTLVELLAVIAILGVLSSGVILSYSKYLKNAKERFYASQEDTVTLSGKEYFTDFRSALPENIGDKTTVDLDTLYSKKYLSRLKDYNGKECQTSTDSNANKVYAYKVANNTYVYYSLIDCNGYKTE
;
A
#
# COMPACT_ATOMS: atom_id res chain seq x y z
N MET A 1 29.54 40.19 39.73
CA MET A 1 29.71 40.28 38.25
C MET A 1 28.35 40.14 37.58
N LYS A 2 27.85 41.20 36.95
CA LYS A 2 26.62 41.11 36.14
C LYS A 2 26.91 40.38 34.83
N LYS A 3 26.39 39.17 34.67
CA LYS A 3 26.40 38.46 33.38
C LYS A 3 25.56 39.28 32.37
N LEU A 4 26.20 39.90 31.41
CA LEU A 4 25.56 40.53 30.25
C LEU A 4 24.89 39.42 29.45
N ARG A 5 23.55 39.37 29.53
CA ARG A 5 22.76 38.54 28.66
C ARG A 5 22.79 39.17 27.27
N ARG A 6 23.60 38.56 26.38
CA ARG A 6 23.57 38.90 24.94
C ARG A 6 22.23 38.45 24.39
N GLY A 7 21.37 39.37 24.06
CA GLY A 7 20.14 39.11 23.33
C GLY A 7 20.44 39.00 21.83
N PHE A 8 19.62 38.26 21.10
CA PHE A 8 19.68 38.20 19.63
C PHE A 8 19.45 39.59 19.03
N THR A 9 20.24 39.95 18.03
CA THR A 9 20.02 41.18 17.27
C THR A 9 18.92 40.95 16.23
N LEU A 10 18.24 42.04 15.84
CA LEU A 10 17.19 42.01 14.82
C LEU A 10 17.72 41.48 13.48
N VAL A 11 18.96 41.78 13.15
CA VAL A 11 19.66 41.33 11.93
C VAL A 11 19.92 39.83 11.96
N GLU A 12 20.32 39.28 13.12
CA GLU A 12 20.52 37.84 13.30
C GLU A 12 19.20 37.08 13.09
N LEU A 13 18.10 37.58 13.63
CA LEU A 13 16.80 36.94 13.44
C LEU A 13 16.36 37.00 11.97
N LEU A 14 16.56 38.13 11.30
CA LEU A 14 16.25 38.32 9.90
C LEU A 14 17.06 37.42 8.98
N ALA A 15 18.34 37.20 9.29
CA ALA A 15 19.19 36.26 8.58
C ALA A 15 18.72 34.82 8.71
N VAL A 16 18.30 34.39 9.90
CA VAL A 16 17.77 33.04 10.16
C VAL A 16 16.50 32.77 9.35
N ILE A 17 15.54 33.70 9.36
CA ILE A 17 14.29 33.51 8.60
C ILE A 17 14.53 33.53 7.08
N ALA A 18 15.49 34.31 6.60
CA ALA A 18 15.86 34.31 5.18
C ALA A 18 16.46 32.96 4.75
N ILE A 19 17.35 32.39 5.56
CA ILE A 19 17.96 31.08 5.29
C ILE A 19 16.90 29.97 5.35
N LEU A 20 16.00 29.99 6.35
CA LEU A 20 14.92 29.03 6.48
C LEU A 20 13.96 29.11 5.28
N GLY A 21 13.67 30.32 4.78
CA GLY A 21 12.85 30.52 3.59
C GLY A 21 13.43 29.88 2.32
N VAL A 22 14.73 30.03 2.12
CA VAL A 22 15.43 29.41 0.97
C VAL A 22 15.50 27.88 1.08
N LEU A 23 15.80 27.37 2.26
CA LEU A 23 15.86 25.92 2.49
C LEU A 23 14.48 25.25 2.35
N SER A 24 13.41 25.91 2.78
CA SER A 24 12.04 25.39 2.70
C SER A 24 11.58 25.16 1.26
N SER A 25 11.98 25.99 0.32
CA SER A 25 11.53 25.89 -1.08
C SER A 25 12.02 24.64 -1.80
N GLY A 26 13.20 24.12 -1.46
CA GLY A 26 13.75 22.89 -2.04
C GLY A 26 13.17 21.61 -1.43
N VAL A 27 12.76 21.64 -0.17
CA VAL A 27 12.30 20.47 0.58
C VAL A 27 10.88 20.03 0.13
N ILE A 28 10.01 20.96 -0.24
CA ILE A 28 8.61 20.65 -0.59
C ILE A 28 8.52 19.75 -1.82
N LEU A 29 9.30 19.99 -2.85
CA LEU A 29 9.29 19.19 -4.08
C LEU A 29 9.83 17.77 -3.85
N SER A 30 10.89 17.64 -3.05
CA SER A 30 11.47 16.34 -2.69
C SER A 30 10.54 15.53 -1.78
N TYR A 31 9.82 16.22 -0.89
CA TYR A 31 8.88 15.58 0.03
C TYR A 31 7.67 14.97 -0.67
N SER A 32 7.07 15.67 -1.64
CA SER A 32 5.94 15.15 -2.41
C SER A 32 6.30 13.91 -3.24
N LYS A 33 7.49 13.89 -3.84
CA LYS A 33 8.01 12.71 -4.55
C LYS A 33 8.26 11.54 -3.59
N TYR A 34 8.80 11.82 -2.42
CA TYR A 34 9.01 10.82 -1.37
C TYR A 34 7.69 10.20 -0.91
N LEU A 35 6.67 11.02 -0.64
CA LEU A 35 5.35 10.54 -0.25
C LEU A 35 4.70 9.66 -1.33
N LYS A 36 4.81 10.05 -2.60
CA LYS A 36 4.29 9.25 -3.71
C LYS A 36 4.95 7.87 -3.74
N ASN A 37 6.28 7.82 -3.69
CA ASN A 37 7.02 6.56 -3.67
C ASN A 37 6.71 5.71 -2.43
N ALA A 38 6.51 6.33 -1.27
CA ALA A 38 6.13 5.64 -0.05
C ALA A 38 4.75 5.00 -0.16
N LYS A 39 3.77 5.69 -0.75
CA LYS A 39 2.43 5.16 -1.02
C LYS A 39 2.46 3.99 -2.00
N GLU A 40 3.20 4.11 -3.09
CA GLU A 40 3.35 3.04 -4.08
C GLU A 40 3.94 1.77 -3.44
N ARG A 41 4.99 1.90 -2.63
CA ARG A 41 5.59 0.78 -1.90
C ARG A 41 4.63 0.17 -0.86
N PHE A 42 3.87 0.99 -0.18
CA PHE A 42 2.88 0.54 0.79
C PHE A 42 1.82 -0.34 0.12
N TYR A 43 1.25 0.10 -0.99
CA TYR A 43 0.23 -0.66 -1.70
C TYR A 43 0.81 -1.89 -2.40
N ALA A 44 2.01 -1.83 -2.96
CA ALA A 44 2.70 -3.00 -3.50
C ALA A 44 2.92 -4.09 -2.42
N SER A 45 3.33 -3.70 -1.22
CA SER A 45 3.47 -4.61 -0.08
C SER A 45 2.13 -5.21 0.36
N GLN A 46 1.04 -4.44 0.28
CA GLN A 46 -0.29 -4.97 0.56
C GLN A 46 -0.75 -5.98 -0.49
N GLU A 47 -0.51 -5.71 -1.76
CA GLU A 47 -0.82 -6.64 -2.86
C GLU A 47 -0.09 -7.97 -2.68
N ASP A 48 1.20 -7.93 -2.32
CA ASP A 48 1.98 -9.13 -2.02
C ASP A 48 1.39 -9.92 -0.85
N THR A 49 1.01 -9.22 0.21
CA THR A 49 0.38 -9.84 1.39
C THR A 49 -0.96 -10.48 1.05
N VAL A 50 -1.79 -9.82 0.27
CA VAL A 50 -3.09 -10.33 -0.19
C VAL A 50 -2.89 -11.55 -1.09
N THR A 51 -1.95 -11.47 -2.02
CA THR A 51 -1.63 -12.58 -2.93
C THR A 51 -1.14 -13.81 -2.15
N LEU A 52 -0.27 -13.60 -1.15
CA LEU A 52 0.21 -14.66 -0.29
C LEU A 52 -0.93 -15.31 0.52
N SER A 53 -1.80 -14.52 1.10
CA SER A 53 -2.98 -15.00 1.84
C SER A 53 -3.92 -15.81 0.95
N GLY A 54 -4.14 -15.37 -0.29
CA GLY A 54 -4.90 -16.13 -1.28
C GLY A 54 -4.23 -17.45 -1.66
N LYS A 55 -2.91 -17.45 -1.81
CA LYS A 55 -2.14 -18.67 -2.06
C LYS A 55 -2.26 -19.68 -0.91
N GLU A 56 -2.21 -19.23 0.33
CA GLU A 56 -2.45 -20.07 1.50
C GLU A 56 -3.85 -20.67 1.48
N TYR A 57 -4.87 -19.85 1.20
CA TYR A 57 -6.25 -20.32 1.04
C TYR A 57 -6.36 -21.44 -0.01
N PHE A 58 -5.80 -21.25 -1.21
CA PHE A 58 -5.83 -22.24 -2.26
C PHE A 58 -4.97 -23.49 -1.95
N THR A 59 -4.00 -23.37 -1.07
CA THR A 59 -3.23 -24.53 -0.59
C THR A 59 -4.06 -25.40 0.32
N ASP A 60 -4.87 -24.79 1.19
CA ASP A 60 -5.77 -25.50 2.11
C ASP A 60 -7.03 -26.03 1.39
N PHE A 61 -7.53 -25.28 0.41
CA PHE A 61 -8.71 -25.62 -0.39
C PHE A 61 -8.33 -25.91 -1.85
N ARG A 62 -7.64 -27.01 -2.07
CA ARG A 62 -7.20 -27.38 -3.42
C ARG A 62 -8.31 -27.62 -4.43
N SER A 63 -9.50 -27.96 -3.96
CA SER A 63 -10.69 -28.06 -4.82
C SER A 63 -11.15 -26.74 -5.43
N ALA A 64 -10.70 -25.60 -4.86
CA ALA A 64 -10.96 -24.28 -5.40
C ALA A 64 -9.97 -23.84 -6.52
N LEU A 65 -8.92 -24.64 -6.77
CA LEU A 65 -7.96 -24.38 -7.84
C LEU A 65 -8.55 -24.72 -9.22
N PRO A 66 -8.11 -24.05 -10.29
CA PRO A 66 -8.56 -24.39 -11.65
C PRO A 66 -8.04 -25.76 -12.09
N GLU A 67 -8.91 -26.53 -12.76
CA GLU A 67 -8.61 -27.90 -13.20
C GLU A 67 -7.80 -27.93 -14.51
N ASN A 68 -8.14 -27.06 -15.45
CA ASN A 68 -7.52 -27.05 -16.78
C ASN A 68 -6.43 -25.96 -16.91
N ILE A 69 -5.43 -26.24 -17.73
CA ILE A 69 -4.42 -25.23 -18.10
C ILE A 69 -5.11 -24.12 -18.88
N GLY A 70 -4.85 -22.88 -18.50
CA GLY A 70 -5.47 -21.69 -19.07
C GLY A 70 -6.69 -21.19 -18.31
N ASP A 71 -7.25 -21.99 -17.41
CA ASP A 71 -8.37 -21.58 -16.54
C ASP A 71 -7.87 -20.75 -15.34
N LYS A 72 -8.78 -19.95 -14.81
CA LYS A 72 -8.57 -19.16 -13.59
C LYS A 72 -9.73 -19.30 -12.63
N THR A 73 -9.45 -19.28 -11.36
CA THR A 73 -10.43 -19.17 -10.28
C THR A 73 -10.09 -18.03 -9.36
N THR A 74 -11.04 -17.59 -8.56
CA THR A 74 -10.88 -16.42 -7.69
C THR A 74 -11.36 -16.72 -6.29
N VAL A 75 -10.78 -16.02 -5.32
CA VAL A 75 -11.31 -15.90 -3.96
C VAL A 75 -11.45 -14.43 -3.60
N ASP A 76 -12.59 -14.07 -3.03
CA ASP A 76 -12.86 -12.70 -2.59
C ASP A 76 -12.11 -12.38 -1.30
N LEU A 77 -11.71 -11.13 -1.13
CA LEU A 77 -11.06 -10.68 0.12
C LEU A 77 -11.97 -10.90 1.34
N ASP A 78 -13.28 -10.73 1.20
CA ASP A 78 -14.23 -10.96 2.29
C ASP A 78 -14.18 -12.41 2.78
N THR A 79 -13.98 -13.38 1.90
CA THR A 79 -13.76 -14.79 2.25
C THR A 79 -12.47 -14.97 3.02
N LEU A 80 -11.38 -14.30 2.60
CA LEU A 80 -10.09 -14.34 3.30
C LEU A 80 -10.18 -13.71 4.69
N TYR A 81 -10.94 -12.63 4.85
CA TYR A 81 -11.20 -12.01 6.14
C TYR A 81 -11.99 -12.92 7.08
N SER A 82 -13.07 -13.50 6.59
CA SER A 82 -13.96 -14.37 7.39
C SER A 82 -13.27 -15.66 7.83
N LYS A 83 -12.38 -16.21 7.00
CA LYS A 83 -11.59 -17.40 7.29
C LYS A 83 -10.25 -17.10 8.00
N LYS A 84 -9.98 -15.84 8.32
CA LYS A 84 -8.79 -15.37 9.04
C LYS A 84 -7.44 -15.61 8.35
N TYR A 85 -7.43 -15.69 7.01
CA TYR A 85 -6.21 -15.69 6.22
C TYR A 85 -5.61 -14.30 6.07
N LEU A 86 -6.43 -13.27 6.17
CA LEU A 86 -6.05 -11.88 5.96
C LEU A 86 -6.74 -10.98 6.98
N SER A 87 -6.02 -10.02 7.53
CA SER A 87 -6.60 -8.92 8.30
C SER A 87 -7.19 -7.88 7.36
N ARG A 88 -8.20 -7.14 7.82
CA ARG A 88 -8.83 -6.10 6.99
C ARG A 88 -7.79 -5.10 6.48
N LEU A 89 -7.82 -4.87 5.18
CA LEU A 89 -6.92 -3.93 4.51
C LEU A 89 -7.26 -2.50 4.91
N LYS A 90 -6.21 -1.71 5.05
CA LYS A 90 -6.28 -0.27 5.32
C LYS A 90 -5.54 0.49 4.24
N ASP A 91 -6.01 1.70 3.97
CA ASP A 91 -5.30 2.61 3.08
C ASP A 91 -4.05 3.19 3.75
N TYR A 92 -3.30 3.98 3.01
CA TYR A 92 -2.08 4.63 3.51
C TYR A 92 -2.32 5.54 4.74
N ASN A 93 -3.55 6.03 4.93
CA ASN A 93 -3.93 6.84 6.07
C ASN A 93 -4.44 6.01 7.27
N GLY A 94 -4.45 4.69 7.15
CA GLY A 94 -4.92 3.78 8.19
C GLY A 94 -6.44 3.58 8.23
N LYS A 95 -7.17 4.08 7.23
CA LYS A 95 -8.61 3.90 7.09
C LYS A 95 -8.91 2.58 6.37
N GLU A 96 -9.90 1.83 6.84
CA GLU A 96 -10.31 0.59 6.18
C GLU A 96 -10.72 0.82 4.72
N CYS A 97 -10.29 -0.11 3.84
CA CYS A 97 -10.69 -0.10 2.44
C CYS A 97 -12.19 -0.34 2.31
N GLN A 98 -12.86 0.53 1.57
CA GLN A 98 -14.28 0.35 1.28
C GLN A 98 -14.51 -0.78 0.28
N THR A 99 -15.71 -1.35 0.31
CA THR A 99 -16.11 -2.35 -0.68
C THR A 99 -16.12 -1.71 -2.08
N SER A 100 -15.40 -2.33 -3.01
CA SER A 100 -15.39 -1.87 -4.40
C SER A 100 -16.71 -2.18 -5.11
N THR A 101 -17.12 -1.29 -6.00
CA THR A 101 -18.20 -1.52 -6.95
C THR A 101 -17.76 -2.34 -8.17
N ASP A 102 -16.45 -2.50 -8.35
CA ASP A 102 -15.87 -3.32 -9.43
C ASP A 102 -15.93 -4.80 -9.03
N SER A 103 -16.69 -5.59 -9.77
CA SER A 103 -16.86 -7.03 -9.53
C SER A 103 -15.57 -7.84 -9.69
N ASN A 104 -14.54 -7.30 -10.34
CA ASN A 104 -13.26 -7.94 -10.54
C ASN A 104 -12.20 -7.52 -9.53
N ALA A 105 -12.47 -6.47 -8.75
CA ALA A 105 -11.56 -5.99 -7.73
C ALA A 105 -11.74 -6.72 -6.40
N ASN A 106 -10.78 -6.54 -5.51
CA ASN A 106 -10.75 -7.14 -4.18
C ASN A 106 -10.84 -8.67 -4.20
N LYS A 107 -10.08 -9.26 -5.12
CA LYS A 107 -9.99 -10.72 -5.32
C LYS A 107 -8.54 -11.15 -5.49
N VAL A 108 -8.28 -12.39 -5.12
CA VAL A 108 -7.05 -13.10 -5.50
C VAL A 108 -7.40 -14.11 -6.58
N TYR A 109 -6.62 -14.11 -7.62
CA TYR A 109 -6.74 -14.98 -8.78
C TYR A 109 -5.70 -16.09 -8.71
N ALA A 110 -6.11 -17.30 -9.00
CA ALA A 110 -5.25 -18.45 -9.26
C ALA A 110 -5.40 -18.84 -10.72
N TYR A 111 -4.32 -18.80 -11.47
CA TYR A 111 -4.27 -19.15 -12.89
C TYR A 111 -3.37 -20.37 -13.10
N LYS A 112 -3.88 -21.41 -13.75
CA LYS A 112 -3.12 -22.61 -14.03
C LYS A 112 -2.31 -22.46 -15.31
N VAL A 113 -0.99 -22.48 -15.21
CA VAL A 113 -0.06 -22.31 -16.32
C VAL A 113 0.50 -23.62 -16.85
N ALA A 114 0.60 -24.63 -16.00
CA ALA A 114 1.08 -25.98 -16.34
C ALA A 114 0.55 -27.01 -15.33
N ASN A 115 0.84 -28.29 -15.56
CA ASN A 115 0.47 -29.33 -14.59
C ASN A 115 1.09 -29.03 -13.22
N ASN A 116 0.21 -28.94 -12.19
CA ASN A 116 0.58 -28.57 -10.81
C ASN A 116 1.31 -27.24 -10.65
N THR A 117 1.23 -26.34 -11.65
CA THR A 117 1.87 -25.02 -11.59
C THR A 117 0.82 -23.94 -11.72
N TYR A 118 0.76 -23.07 -10.72
CA TYR A 118 -0.20 -21.97 -10.62
C TYR A 118 0.52 -20.65 -10.42
N VAL A 119 -0.03 -19.60 -11.02
CA VAL A 119 0.37 -18.21 -10.80
C VAL A 119 -0.75 -17.51 -10.04
N TYR A 120 -0.37 -16.76 -9.02
CA TYR A 120 -1.30 -16.02 -8.17
C TYR A 120 -1.07 -14.53 -8.34
N TYR A 121 -2.15 -13.79 -8.41
CA TYR A 121 -2.11 -12.33 -8.40
C TYR A 121 -3.38 -11.77 -7.74
N SER A 122 -3.31 -10.57 -7.23
CA SER A 122 -4.43 -9.89 -6.61
C SER A 122 -4.79 -8.61 -7.34
N LEU A 123 -6.06 -8.26 -7.35
CA LEU A 123 -6.56 -6.96 -7.78
C LEU A 123 -7.20 -6.28 -6.57
N ILE A 124 -6.67 -5.15 -6.17
CA ILE A 124 -7.10 -4.38 -5.02
C ILE A 124 -7.69 -3.06 -5.48
N ASP A 125 -8.80 -2.66 -4.89
CA ASP A 125 -9.40 -1.33 -4.99
C ASP A 125 -9.64 -0.81 -3.58
N CYS A 126 -8.85 0.16 -3.16
CA CYS A 126 -8.85 0.67 -1.80
C CYS A 126 -8.80 2.19 -1.80
N ASN A 127 -9.94 2.83 -1.52
CA ASN A 127 -10.04 4.28 -1.25
C ASN A 127 -9.26 5.17 -2.23
N GLY A 128 -9.35 4.87 -3.54
CA GLY A 128 -8.66 5.63 -4.60
C GLY A 128 -7.36 5.00 -5.12
N TYR A 129 -6.86 3.95 -4.49
CA TYR A 129 -5.83 3.09 -5.06
C TYR A 129 -6.47 1.91 -5.80
N LYS A 130 -5.98 1.63 -6.99
CA LYS A 130 -6.41 0.48 -7.79
C LYS A 130 -5.19 -0.19 -8.41
N THR A 131 -5.11 -1.52 -8.31
CA THR A 131 -4.09 -2.32 -9.00
C THR A 131 -4.27 -2.18 -10.50
N GLU A 132 -3.21 -1.91 -11.24
CA GLU A 132 -3.17 -1.84 -12.71
C GLU A 132 -3.03 -3.22 -13.35
#